data_6db16dbbfc6e5b7cd196703814bdb961
#
_entry.id   6db16dbbfc6e5b7cd196703814bdb961
#
_cell.length_a   1.000
_cell.length_b   1.000
_cell.length_c   1.000
_cell.angle_alpha   90.00
_cell.angle_beta   90.00
_cell.angle_gamma   90.00
#
_symmetry.space_group_name_H-M   'P 1'
#
loop_
_entity.id
_entity.type
_entity.pdbx_description
1 polymer ?
#
loop_
_entity_poly.entity_id
_entity_poly.type
_entity_poly.pdbx_seq_one_letter_code
_entity_poly.pdbx_strand_id
1 'polypeptide(L)'
;DIAGLIRGASRGEGLGNRFLANIRETDAIVHVVRAHGDEGVVHPDGRVDPAADIEIVETELIYADLEQAERRLERVERQARGGDRVAIAEEAWLRELIDALRAGRPARTVPPPADAPRALAALAQLSAKPVLFVANVDEGSDVEPDAVAAHARDQGAVAIAVSARLEAELAELGSDEAVAMRAELGVGESGLKRVVDGAFSLLDLIAFFTAGEDAPAQSLHMRRGLSAWHAAGKVHTDMQRGFARAEVIGWEELVDAGGYIAARERGTLRLEGRDYVVADGDVVTIKFSA
;
A
#
# COMPACT_ATOMS: atom_id res chain seq x y z
N ASP A 1 -7.61 8.70 5.10
CA ASP A 1 -7.70 9.99 4.42
C ASP A 1 -6.92 11.03 5.21
N ILE A 2 -6.11 11.83 4.51
CA ILE A 2 -5.24 12.83 5.13
C ILE A 2 -5.43 14.12 4.33
N ALA A 3 -5.63 15.25 5.02
CA ALA A 3 -5.79 16.56 4.36
C ALA A 3 -4.59 16.86 3.44
N GLY A 4 -4.86 17.41 2.25
CA GLY A 4 -3.86 17.55 1.19
C GLY A 4 -2.60 18.29 1.61
N LEU A 5 -1.46 17.83 1.11
CA LEU A 5 -0.17 18.50 1.21
C LEU A 5 -0.20 19.75 0.32
N ILE A 6 0.12 20.87 0.93
CA ILE A 6 0.33 22.14 0.22
C ILE A 6 1.81 22.54 0.29
N ARG A 7 2.23 23.36 -0.65
CA ARG A 7 3.62 23.88 -0.70
C ARG A 7 4.04 24.50 0.63
N GLY A 8 5.19 24.04 1.17
CA GLY A 8 5.72 24.50 2.46
C GLY A 8 5.21 23.74 3.68
N ALA A 9 4.50 22.62 3.50
CA ALA A 9 3.98 21.81 4.61
C ALA A 9 5.10 21.20 5.47
N SER A 10 6.25 20.89 4.89
CA SER A 10 7.43 20.37 5.58
C SER A 10 8.11 21.40 6.49
N ARG A 11 7.93 22.70 6.22
CA ARG A 11 8.55 23.82 6.98
C ARG A 11 7.61 24.48 7.98
N GLY A 12 6.30 24.07 8.02
CA GLY A 12 5.27 24.65 8.88
C GLY A 12 5.23 24.00 10.27
N GLU A 13 5.09 24.82 11.31
CA GLU A 13 4.71 24.33 12.66
C GLU A 13 3.23 23.93 12.65
N GLY A 14 2.90 22.68 13.03
CA GLY A 14 1.53 22.27 13.30
C GLY A 14 0.97 21.19 12.37
N LEU A 15 -0.03 21.52 11.53
CA LEU A 15 -0.81 20.55 10.73
C LEU A 15 0.03 19.74 9.74
N GLY A 16 1.01 20.37 9.08
CA GLY A 16 1.89 19.69 8.10
C GLY A 16 2.74 18.59 8.74
N ASN A 17 3.33 18.84 9.92
CA ASN A 17 4.14 17.85 10.64
C ASN A 17 3.29 16.66 11.14
N ARG A 18 2.06 16.88 11.58
CA ARG A 18 1.13 15.79 11.95
C ARG A 18 0.75 14.95 10.75
N PHE A 19 0.52 15.59 9.61
CA PHE A 19 0.25 14.95 8.35
C PHE A 19 1.39 14.01 7.94
N LEU A 20 2.63 14.51 7.89
CA LEU A 20 3.81 13.72 7.54
C LEU A 20 4.05 12.57 8.54
N ALA A 21 3.73 12.76 9.82
CA ALA A 21 3.80 11.70 10.83
C ALA A 21 2.83 10.55 10.51
N ASN A 22 1.58 10.86 10.12
CA ASN A 22 0.61 9.83 9.74
C ASN A 22 1.08 9.04 8.50
N ILE A 23 1.65 9.72 7.49
CA ILE A 23 2.20 9.02 6.31
C ILE A 23 3.35 8.08 6.73
N ARG A 24 4.17 8.44 7.73
CA ARG A 24 5.26 7.57 8.20
C ARG A 24 4.79 6.21 8.70
N GLU A 25 3.60 6.15 9.27
CA GLU A 25 3.00 4.93 9.83
C GLU A 25 2.39 4.00 8.77
N THR A 26 2.22 4.46 7.53
CA THR A 26 1.65 3.65 6.42
C THR A 26 2.71 2.83 5.71
N ASP A 27 2.31 1.76 5.01
CA ASP A 27 3.21 0.91 4.21
C ASP A 27 3.35 1.41 2.76
N ALA A 28 2.38 2.16 2.23
CA ALA A 28 2.35 2.71 0.88
C ALA A 28 1.62 4.05 0.84
N ILE A 29 1.74 4.77 -0.26
CA ILE A 29 1.05 6.03 -0.53
C ILE A 29 0.13 5.85 -1.73
N VAL A 30 -1.14 6.20 -1.59
CA VAL A 30 -2.06 6.41 -2.71
C VAL A 30 -2.11 7.92 -2.96
N HIS A 31 -1.48 8.37 -4.04
CA HIS A 31 -1.41 9.78 -4.40
C HIS A 31 -2.54 10.12 -5.35
N VAL A 32 -3.60 10.74 -4.84
CA VAL A 32 -4.73 11.21 -5.64
C VAL A 32 -4.37 12.53 -6.28
N VAL A 33 -4.41 12.57 -7.62
CA VAL A 33 -4.02 13.72 -8.44
C VAL A 33 -5.24 14.25 -9.16
N ARG A 34 -5.51 15.54 -9.04
CA ARG A 34 -6.60 16.17 -9.77
C ARG A 34 -6.28 16.26 -11.26
N ALA A 35 -7.15 15.66 -12.09
CA ALA A 35 -7.05 15.66 -13.54
C ALA A 35 -8.40 15.97 -14.22
N HIS A 36 -9.36 16.53 -13.47
CA HIS A 36 -10.67 16.95 -13.96
C HIS A 36 -10.80 18.47 -14.04
N GLY A 37 -11.65 18.94 -14.97
CA GLY A 37 -11.84 20.36 -15.28
C GLY A 37 -12.97 21.06 -14.51
N ASP A 38 -13.52 20.48 -13.43
CA ASP A 38 -14.66 21.08 -12.70
C ASP A 38 -14.29 22.44 -12.10
N GLU A 39 -14.89 23.51 -12.64
CA GLU A 39 -14.70 24.91 -12.20
C GLU A 39 -15.29 25.18 -10.80
N GLY A 40 -16.22 24.34 -10.32
CA GLY A 40 -16.83 24.43 -8.99
C GLY A 40 -15.85 24.09 -7.86
N VAL A 41 -14.75 23.42 -8.18
CA VAL A 41 -13.70 23.07 -7.22
C VAL A 41 -12.49 23.98 -7.40
N VAL A 42 -12.26 24.88 -6.44
CA VAL A 42 -11.13 25.82 -6.50
C VAL A 42 -9.81 25.06 -6.35
N HIS A 43 -8.85 25.29 -7.27
CA HIS A 43 -7.49 24.81 -7.14
C HIS A 43 -6.62 25.85 -6.40
N PRO A 44 -5.76 25.45 -5.44
CA PRO A 44 -4.91 26.40 -4.70
C PRO A 44 -4.03 27.28 -5.59
N ASP A 45 -3.48 26.74 -6.67
CA ASP A 45 -2.64 27.48 -7.62
C ASP A 45 -3.43 28.07 -8.80
N GLY A 46 -4.78 28.01 -8.78
CA GLY A 46 -5.66 28.59 -9.81
C GLY A 46 -5.61 27.90 -11.17
N ARG A 47 -4.96 26.72 -11.27
CA ARG A 47 -4.83 25.92 -12.50
C ARG A 47 -4.85 24.43 -12.18
N VAL A 48 -5.30 23.62 -13.11
CA VAL A 48 -5.19 22.16 -13.05
C VAL A 48 -3.96 21.74 -13.87
N ASP A 49 -2.94 21.22 -13.21
CA ASP A 49 -1.72 20.72 -13.81
C ASP A 49 -1.23 19.49 -13.02
N PRO A 50 -1.69 18.29 -13.43
CA PRO A 50 -1.42 17.07 -12.70
C PRO A 50 0.07 16.79 -12.46
N ALA A 51 0.93 17.10 -13.44
CA ALA A 51 2.37 16.89 -13.32
C ALA A 51 2.98 17.82 -12.26
N ALA A 52 2.65 19.11 -12.30
CA ALA A 52 3.15 20.06 -11.30
C ALA A 52 2.62 19.76 -9.90
N ASP A 53 1.38 19.27 -9.76
CA ASP A 53 0.81 18.89 -8.47
C ASP A 53 1.54 17.67 -7.87
N ILE A 54 1.90 16.68 -8.71
CA ILE A 54 2.71 15.55 -8.29
C ILE A 54 4.09 16.02 -7.79
N GLU A 55 4.78 16.87 -8.56
CA GLU A 55 6.09 17.40 -8.22
C GLU A 55 6.10 18.17 -6.90
N ILE A 56 5.04 18.94 -6.61
CA ILE A 56 4.90 19.69 -5.35
C ILE A 56 4.85 18.71 -4.17
N VAL A 57 4.01 17.69 -4.24
CA VAL A 57 3.87 16.71 -3.16
C VAL A 57 5.17 15.91 -2.97
N GLU A 58 5.77 15.42 -4.04
CA GLU A 58 7.04 14.67 -3.95
C GLU A 58 8.16 15.52 -3.37
N THR A 59 8.26 16.79 -3.75
CA THR A 59 9.24 17.74 -3.22
C THR A 59 9.07 17.91 -1.70
N GLU A 60 7.86 18.04 -1.20
CA GLU A 60 7.60 18.17 0.23
C GLU A 60 7.98 16.89 1.00
N LEU A 61 7.71 15.71 0.43
CA LEU A 61 8.13 14.44 1.03
C LEU A 61 9.67 14.32 1.09
N ILE A 62 10.36 14.71 0.00
CA ILE A 62 11.83 14.70 -0.09
C ILE A 62 12.44 15.68 0.92
N TYR A 63 11.89 16.88 1.09
CA TYR A 63 12.38 17.83 2.08
C TYR A 63 12.23 17.32 3.51
N ALA A 64 11.10 16.71 3.84
CA ALA A 64 10.89 16.10 5.15
C ALA A 64 11.85 14.93 5.42
N ASP A 65 12.18 14.18 4.39
CA ASP A 65 13.15 13.08 4.45
C ASP A 65 14.58 13.60 4.62
N LEU A 66 14.94 14.66 3.89
CA LEU A 66 16.25 15.29 3.99
C LEU A 66 16.51 15.78 5.42
N GLU A 67 15.57 16.52 6.00
CA GLU A 67 15.71 17.02 7.38
C GLU A 67 15.88 15.87 8.40
N GLN A 68 15.16 14.78 8.20
CA GLN A 68 15.28 13.62 9.08
C GLN A 68 16.60 12.88 8.88
N ALA A 69 17.08 12.73 7.64
CA ALA A 69 18.35 12.10 7.35
C ALA A 69 19.53 12.90 7.94
N GLU A 70 19.51 14.23 7.82
CA GLU A 70 20.53 15.10 8.41
C GLU A 70 20.57 14.99 9.95
N ARG A 71 19.40 15.01 10.62
CA ARG A 71 19.32 14.78 12.08
C ARG A 71 19.81 13.39 12.49
N ARG A 72 19.57 12.36 11.68
CA ARG A 72 20.06 11.01 11.93
C ARG A 72 21.55 10.91 11.76
N LEU A 73 22.11 11.54 10.73
CA LEU A 73 23.55 11.57 10.46
C LEU A 73 24.33 12.12 11.66
N GLU A 74 23.94 13.24 12.25
CA GLU A 74 24.57 13.83 13.44
C GLU A 74 24.67 12.86 14.64
N ARG A 75 23.69 11.95 14.78
CA ARG A 75 23.70 10.95 15.86
C ARG A 75 24.62 9.77 15.51
N VAL A 76 24.52 9.30 14.27
CA VAL A 76 25.29 8.13 13.78
C VAL A 76 26.79 8.43 13.72
N GLU A 77 27.21 9.64 13.32
CA GLU A 77 28.61 10.05 13.31
C GLU A 77 29.30 9.89 14.67
N ARG A 78 28.58 10.13 15.76
CA ARG A 78 29.11 9.93 17.13
C ARG A 78 29.36 8.47 17.44
N GLN A 79 28.47 7.57 16.99
CA GLN A 79 28.59 6.12 17.17
C GLN A 79 29.67 5.53 16.26
N ALA A 80 29.76 6.00 15.01
CA ALA A 80 30.78 5.58 14.04
C ALA A 80 32.22 5.90 14.50
N ARG A 81 32.42 7.05 15.17
CA ARG A 81 33.71 7.39 15.80
C ARG A 81 34.13 6.42 16.90
N GLY A 82 33.17 5.71 17.52
CA GLY A 82 33.41 4.63 18.47
C GLY A 82 33.83 3.30 17.85
N GLY A 83 33.90 3.21 16.51
CA GLY A 83 34.32 2.00 15.80
C GLY A 83 33.18 1.00 15.57
N ASP A 84 31.92 1.37 15.77
CA ASP A 84 30.77 0.52 15.47
C ASP A 84 30.63 0.34 13.96
N ARG A 85 30.79 -0.89 13.49
CA ARG A 85 30.75 -1.23 12.06
C ARG A 85 29.41 -0.92 11.40
N VAL A 86 28.30 -1.16 12.12
CA VAL A 86 26.94 -0.85 11.60
C VAL A 86 26.77 0.64 11.46
N ALA A 87 27.21 1.42 12.47
CA ALA A 87 27.16 2.88 12.42
C ALA A 87 28.04 3.47 11.31
N ILE A 88 29.22 2.90 11.06
CA ILE A 88 30.10 3.33 9.96
C ILE A 88 29.41 3.11 8.59
N ALA A 89 28.79 1.94 8.40
CA ALA A 89 28.07 1.65 7.17
C ALA A 89 26.82 2.54 7.01
N GLU A 90 26.09 2.79 8.09
CA GLU A 90 24.92 3.68 8.10
C GLU A 90 25.33 5.13 7.84
N GLU A 91 26.45 5.62 8.37
CA GLU A 91 26.98 6.97 8.11
C GLU A 91 27.26 7.20 6.63
N ALA A 92 27.99 6.26 6.00
CA ALA A 92 28.30 6.35 4.57
C ALA A 92 27.03 6.38 3.71
N TRP A 93 26.07 5.51 4.02
CA TRP A 93 24.79 5.48 3.35
C TRP A 93 23.96 6.74 3.55
N LEU A 94 23.91 7.29 4.78
CA LEU A 94 23.20 8.53 5.06
C LEU A 94 23.75 9.72 4.26
N ARG A 95 25.07 9.79 4.05
CA ARG A 95 25.69 10.83 3.20
C ARG A 95 25.22 10.70 1.75
N GLU A 96 25.23 9.48 1.20
CA GLU A 96 24.74 9.21 -0.15
C GLU A 96 23.23 9.53 -0.28
N LEU A 97 22.44 9.15 0.72
CA LEU A 97 21.01 9.44 0.78
C LEU A 97 20.73 10.95 0.80
N ILE A 98 21.46 11.70 1.63
CA ILE A 98 21.34 13.17 1.71
C ILE A 98 21.69 13.82 0.38
N ASP A 99 22.74 13.37 -0.29
CA ASP A 99 23.12 13.90 -1.61
C ASP A 99 22.06 13.58 -2.67
N ALA A 100 21.45 12.41 -2.61
CA ALA A 100 20.33 12.05 -3.49
C ALA A 100 19.11 12.94 -3.24
N LEU A 101 18.70 13.10 -1.98
CA LEU A 101 17.55 13.93 -1.60
C LEU A 101 17.76 15.41 -1.97
N ARG A 102 18.97 15.94 -1.77
CA ARG A 102 19.33 17.31 -2.20
C ARG A 102 19.27 17.49 -3.72
N ALA A 103 19.54 16.43 -4.47
CA ALA A 103 19.39 16.40 -5.94
C ALA A 103 17.94 16.14 -6.40
N GLY A 104 16.96 16.14 -5.49
CA GLY A 104 15.54 15.87 -5.81
C GLY A 104 15.22 14.40 -6.09
N ARG A 105 16.15 13.47 -5.79
CA ARG A 105 15.92 12.03 -5.97
C ARG A 105 15.31 11.42 -4.71
N PRO A 106 14.23 10.62 -4.83
CA PRO A 106 13.54 10.02 -3.68
C PRO A 106 14.41 8.96 -2.99
N ALA A 107 14.17 8.75 -1.68
CA ALA A 107 14.96 7.82 -0.85
C ALA A 107 14.95 6.37 -1.37
N ARG A 108 13.90 5.95 -2.10
CA ARG A 108 13.84 4.61 -2.73
C ARG A 108 14.94 4.34 -3.75
N THR A 109 15.62 5.39 -4.27
CA THR A 109 16.72 5.25 -5.22
C THR A 109 18.05 4.91 -4.56
N VAL A 110 18.13 4.95 -3.22
CA VAL A 110 19.36 4.70 -2.45
C VAL A 110 19.10 3.52 -1.48
N PRO A 111 19.35 2.27 -1.92
CA PRO A 111 19.10 1.10 -1.08
C PRO A 111 20.03 1.10 0.15
N PRO A 112 19.59 0.55 1.29
CA PRO A 112 20.41 0.47 2.48
C PRO A 112 21.58 -0.49 2.27
N PRO A 113 22.73 -0.26 2.95
CA PRO A 113 23.90 -1.11 2.81
C PRO A 113 23.69 -2.50 3.44
N ALA A 114 24.40 -3.52 2.94
CA ALA A 114 24.30 -4.88 3.43
C ALA A 114 24.62 -4.99 4.94
N ASP A 115 25.56 -4.21 5.44
CA ASP A 115 25.96 -4.17 6.85
C ASP A 115 24.97 -3.43 7.77
N ALA A 116 24.03 -2.65 7.19
CA ALA A 116 22.95 -1.98 7.91
C ALA A 116 21.60 -2.10 7.17
N PRO A 117 21.08 -3.31 6.91
CA PRO A 117 19.91 -3.54 6.05
C PRO A 117 18.60 -2.93 6.59
N ARG A 118 18.56 -2.62 7.88
CA ARG A 118 17.41 -2.00 8.54
C ARG A 118 17.47 -0.46 8.58
N ALA A 119 18.53 0.17 8.08
CA ALA A 119 18.74 1.61 8.18
C ALA A 119 17.59 2.41 7.54
N LEU A 120 17.17 2.04 6.31
CA LEU A 120 16.06 2.68 5.61
C LEU A 120 14.72 2.54 6.37
N ALA A 121 14.39 1.33 6.82
CA ALA A 121 13.17 1.07 7.59
C ALA A 121 13.18 1.81 8.95
N ALA A 122 14.33 1.84 9.64
CA ALA A 122 14.48 2.55 10.91
C ALA A 122 14.37 4.08 10.76
N LEU A 123 14.73 4.60 9.59
CA LEU A 123 14.61 6.03 9.28
C LEU A 123 13.18 6.40 8.85
N ALA A 124 12.35 5.41 8.43
CA ALA A 124 10.97 5.58 8.00
C ALA A 124 10.79 6.72 6.97
N GLN A 125 11.61 6.72 5.92
CA GLN A 125 11.59 7.73 4.88
C GLN A 125 10.28 7.67 4.08
N LEU A 126 9.69 8.84 3.86
CA LEU A 126 8.41 9.00 3.15
C LEU A 126 8.56 8.68 1.66
N SER A 127 9.59 9.23 1.03
CA SER A 127 9.88 9.03 -0.39
C SER A 127 10.51 7.65 -0.70
N ALA A 128 10.72 6.80 0.33
CA ALA A 128 11.07 5.39 0.16
C ALA A 128 9.86 4.49 -0.03
N LYS A 129 8.65 4.97 0.34
CA LYS A 129 7.42 4.18 0.24
C LYS A 129 7.01 3.95 -1.21
N PRO A 130 6.45 2.77 -1.52
CA PRO A 130 5.81 2.55 -2.81
C PRO A 130 4.61 3.47 -2.99
N VAL A 131 4.38 3.94 -4.22
CA VAL A 131 3.32 4.90 -4.57
C VAL A 131 2.42 4.34 -5.65
N LEU A 132 1.11 4.50 -5.47
CA LEU A 132 0.09 4.32 -6.49
C LEU A 132 -0.47 5.71 -6.86
N PHE A 133 -0.37 6.12 -8.12
CA PHE A 133 -0.98 7.36 -8.59
C PHE A 133 -2.43 7.11 -9.01
N VAL A 134 -3.35 7.92 -8.50
CA VAL A 134 -4.76 7.87 -8.86
C VAL A 134 -5.14 9.21 -9.50
N ALA A 135 -5.27 9.23 -10.81
CA ALA A 135 -5.74 10.41 -11.53
C ALA A 135 -7.26 10.51 -11.37
N ASN A 136 -7.73 11.52 -10.64
CA ASN A 136 -9.17 11.84 -10.54
C ASN A 136 -9.58 12.62 -11.79
N VAL A 137 -10.23 11.92 -12.73
CA VAL A 137 -10.61 12.40 -14.06
C VAL A 137 -12.09 12.82 -14.13
N ASP A 138 -12.47 13.47 -15.23
CA ASP A 138 -13.87 13.80 -15.53
C ASP A 138 -14.70 12.51 -15.74
N GLU A 139 -16.02 12.65 -15.59
CA GLU A 139 -16.98 11.58 -15.85
C GLU A 139 -16.88 11.07 -17.30
N GLY A 140 -16.99 9.76 -17.47
CA GLY A 140 -16.90 9.14 -18.79
C GLY A 140 -15.47 8.93 -19.30
N SER A 141 -14.44 9.30 -18.52
CA SER A 141 -13.05 8.98 -18.80
C SER A 141 -12.54 7.89 -17.84
N ASP A 142 -11.88 6.87 -18.38
CA ASP A 142 -11.18 5.82 -17.64
C ASP A 142 -9.69 5.73 -18.06
N VAL A 143 -9.22 6.74 -18.78
CA VAL A 143 -7.85 6.82 -19.30
C VAL A 143 -7.01 7.76 -18.45
N GLU A 144 -5.84 7.28 -18.05
CA GLU A 144 -4.87 8.08 -17.32
C GLU A 144 -4.34 9.21 -18.22
N PRO A 145 -4.29 10.46 -17.71
CA PRO A 145 -3.61 11.55 -18.43
C PRO A 145 -2.15 11.19 -18.73
N ASP A 146 -1.68 11.45 -19.95
CA ASP A 146 -0.34 11.10 -20.41
C ASP A 146 0.76 11.55 -19.45
N ALA A 147 0.63 12.72 -18.85
CA ALA A 147 1.60 13.26 -17.90
C ALA A 147 1.68 12.43 -16.63
N VAL A 148 0.55 11.97 -16.08
CA VAL A 148 0.51 11.13 -14.87
C VAL A 148 1.06 9.73 -15.19
N ALA A 149 0.63 9.15 -16.33
CA ALA A 149 1.09 7.83 -16.77
C ALA A 149 2.60 7.81 -17.07
N ALA A 150 3.14 8.87 -17.68
CA ALA A 150 4.57 9.00 -17.94
C ALA A 150 5.35 9.12 -16.63
N HIS A 151 4.92 9.99 -15.71
CA HIS A 151 5.55 10.15 -14.41
C HIS A 151 5.57 8.83 -13.60
N ALA A 152 4.44 8.13 -13.56
CA ALA A 152 4.37 6.82 -12.87
C ALA A 152 5.36 5.81 -13.48
N ARG A 153 5.43 5.70 -14.80
CA ARG A 153 6.40 4.80 -15.48
C ARG A 153 7.84 5.15 -15.15
N ASP A 154 8.20 6.44 -15.15
CA ASP A 154 9.57 6.89 -14.82
C ASP A 154 9.95 6.56 -13.38
N GLN A 155 8.97 6.51 -12.48
CA GLN A 155 9.15 6.13 -11.08
C GLN A 155 9.04 4.61 -10.84
N GLY A 156 8.75 3.80 -11.87
CA GLY A 156 8.46 2.37 -11.72
C GLY A 156 7.19 2.10 -10.93
N ALA A 157 6.25 3.05 -10.93
CA ALA A 157 4.97 3.01 -10.24
C ALA A 157 3.81 2.76 -11.24
N VAL A 158 2.61 2.58 -10.70
CA VAL A 158 1.37 2.40 -11.46
C VAL A 158 0.52 3.66 -11.35
N ALA A 159 -0.16 4.04 -12.44
CA ALA A 159 -1.21 5.04 -12.46
C ALA A 159 -2.55 4.37 -12.77
N ILE A 160 -3.63 4.90 -12.18
CA ILE A 160 -5.02 4.46 -12.40
C ILE A 160 -5.89 5.71 -12.56
N ALA A 161 -6.72 5.76 -13.59
CA ALA A 161 -7.72 6.80 -13.73
C ALA A 161 -9.01 6.43 -12.98
N VAL A 162 -9.60 7.34 -12.25
CA VAL A 162 -10.87 7.16 -11.53
C VAL A 162 -11.67 8.47 -11.60
N SER A 163 -12.93 8.41 -11.98
CA SER A 163 -13.85 9.51 -11.72
C SER A 163 -14.47 9.33 -10.34
N ALA A 164 -13.94 10.04 -9.34
CA ALA A 164 -14.42 9.94 -7.97
C ALA A 164 -15.89 10.37 -7.85
N ARG A 165 -16.34 11.31 -8.69
CA ARG A 165 -17.74 11.76 -8.72
C ARG A 165 -18.66 10.65 -9.22
N LEU A 166 -18.32 10.00 -10.33
CA LEU A 166 -19.10 8.87 -10.84
C LEU A 166 -19.13 7.70 -9.85
N GLU A 167 -17.99 7.38 -9.21
CA GLU A 167 -17.95 6.31 -8.19
C GLU A 167 -18.86 6.65 -6.98
N ALA A 168 -18.91 7.92 -6.57
CA ALA A 168 -19.79 8.36 -5.48
C ALA A 168 -21.28 8.24 -5.86
N GLU A 169 -21.65 8.63 -7.07
CA GLU A 169 -23.03 8.52 -7.59
C GLU A 169 -23.45 7.03 -7.70
N LEU A 170 -22.57 6.18 -8.22
CA LEU A 170 -22.84 4.75 -8.35
C LEU A 170 -22.90 4.02 -7.00
N ALA A 171 -22.22 4.53 -5.98
CA ALA A 171 -22.28 3.95 -4.63
C ALA A 171 -23.65 4.13 -3.93
N GLU A 172 -24.47 5.08 -4.41
CA GLU A 172 -25.84 5.29 -3.92
C GLU A 172 -26.83 4.30 -4.53
N LEU A 173 -26.45 3.58 -5.59
CA LEU A 173 -27.28 2.60 -6.28
C LEU A 173 -27.11 1.20 -5.69
N GLY A 174 -28.10 0.32 -5.94
CA GLY A 174 -27.93 -1.12 -5.72
C GLY A 174 -26.85 -1.72 -6.62
N SER A 175 -26.25 -2.84 -6.23
CA SER A 175 -25.14 -3.46 -6.96
C SER A 175 -25.47 -3.72 -8.44
N ASP A 176 -26.67 -4.24 -8.73
CA ASP A 176 -27.09 -4.59 -10.10
C ASP A 176 -27.35 -3.33 -10.94
N GLU A 177 -27.94 -2.30 -10.33
CA GLU A 177 -28.17 -1.00 -10.97
C GLU A 177 -26.85 -0.28 -11.27
N ALA A 178 -25.90 -0.32 -10.35
CA ALA A 178 -24.56 0.25 -10.56
C ALA A 178 -23.82 -0.44 -11.70
N VAL A 179 -23.92 -1.76 -11.82
CA VAL A 179 -23.34 -2.52 -12.95
C VAL A 179 -24.00 -2.13 -14.28
N ALA A 180 -25.35 -2.06 -14.30
CA ALA A 180 -26.08 -1.65 -15.51
C ALA A 180 -25.71 -0.23 -15.95
N MET A 181 -25.66 0.71 -15.00
CA MET A 181 -25.30 2.12 -15.28
C MET A 181 -23.86 2.25 -15.80
N ARG A 182 -22.88 1.51 -15.25
CA ARG A 182 -21.51 1.46 -15.78
C ARG A 182 -21.49 1.01 -17.25
N ALA A 183 -22.26 -0.05 -17.57
CA ALA A 183 -22.34 -0.56 -18.93
C ALA A 183 -22.96 0.47 -19.91
N GLU A 184 -24.00 1.20 -19.49
CA GLU A 184 -24.63 2.27 -20.28
C GLU A 184 -23.66 3.44 -20.53
N LEU A 185 -22.86 3.80 -19.53
CA LEU A 185 -21.86 4.87 -19.64
C LEU A 185 -20.60 4.44 -20.40
N GLY A 186 -20.46 3.15 -20.73
CA GLY A 186 -19.29 2.62 -21.41
C GLY A 186 -18.02 2.66 -20.56
N VAL A 187 -18.17 2.81 -19.25
CA VAL A 187 -17.03 2.74 -18.31
C VAL A 187 -16.81 1.28 -17.86
N GLY A 188 -15.56 0.91 -17.71
CA GLY A 188 -15.17 -0.45 -17.38
C GLY A 188 -15.42 -0.84 -15.91
N GLU A 189 -14.49 -1.57 -15.34
CA GLU A 189 -14.52 -2.00 -13.94
C GLU A 189 -14.56 -0.80 -12.97
N SER A 190 -15.12 -1.02 -11.77
CA SER A 190 -15.15 0.01 -10.72
C SER A 190 -13.77 0.60 -10.47
N GLY A 191 -13.68 1.94 -10.50
CA GLY A 191 -12.47 2.67 -10.17
C GLY A 191 -12.00 2.35 -8.75
N LEU A 192 -12.94 2.24 -7.79
CA LEU A 192 -12.62 1.83 -6.43
C LEU A 192 -11.99 0.44 -6.39
N LYS A 193 -12.55 -0.54 -7.13
CA LYS A 193 -11.96 -1.89 -7.20
C LYS A 193 -10.55 -1.84 -7.78
N ARG A 194 -10.32 -1.11 -8.87
CA ARG A 194 -8.98 -0.94 -9.47
C ARG A 194 -7.97 -0.34 -8.48
N VAL A 195 -8.39 0.64 -7.66
CA VAL A 195 -7.52 1.24 -6.62
C VAL A 195 -7.18 0.23 -5.54
N VAL A 196 -8.16 -0.57 -5.08
CA VAL A 196 -7.93 -1.63 -4.08
C VAL A 196 -6.98 -2.69 -4.63
N ASP A 197 -7.23 -3.20 -5.83
CA ASP A 197 -6.38 -4.21 -6.48
C ASP A 197 -4.95 -3.66 -6.72
N GLY A 198 -4.84 -2.39 -7.15
CA GLY A 198 -3.57 -1.70 -7.30
C GLY A 198 -2.79 -1.58 -5.99
N ALA A 199 -3.47 -1.23 -4.89
CA ALA A 199 -2.85 -1.14 -3.57
C ALA A 199 -2.40 -2.52 -3.03
N PHE A 200 -3.21 -3.55 -3.22
CA PHE A 200 -2.85 -4.94 -2.88
C PHE A 200 -1.63 -5.41 -3.67
N SER A 201 -1.64 -5.16 -4.98
CA SER A 201 -0.51 -5.49 -5.86
C SER A 201 0.76 -4.72 -5.48
N LEU A 202 0.64 -3.41 -5.18
CA LEU A 202 1.75 -2.56 -4.78
C LEU A 202 2.47 -3.06 -3.52
N LEU A 203 1.72 -3.61 -2.57
CA LEU A 203 2.23 -4.16 -1.31
C LEU A 203 2.50 -5.66 -1.35
N ASP A 204 2.29 -6.28 -2.52
CA ASP A 204 2.36 -7.74 -2.72
C ASP A 204 1.52 -8.51 -1.69
N LEU A 205 0.27 -8.06 -1.52
CA LEU A 205 -0.67 -8.68 -0.59
C LEU A 205 -1.54 -9.74 -1.28
N ILE A 206 -1.95 -10.69 -0.47
CA ILE A 206 -3.02 -11.64 -0.75
C ILE A 206 -4.09 -11.53 0.33
N ALA A 207 -5.33 -11.85 -0.04
CA ALA A 207 -6.41 -12.06 0.89
C ALA A 207 -6.57 -13.56 1.18
N PHE A 208 -6.75 -13.92 2.43
CA PHE A 208 -7.16 -15.26 2.84
C PHE A 208 -8.31 -15.16 3.84
N PHE A 209 -9.06 -16.23 3.98
CA PHE A 209 -10.22 -16.26 4.85
C PHE A 209 -10.00 -17.23 6.02
N THR A 210 -10.57 -16.89 7.16
CA THR A 210 -10.78 -17.84 8.23
C THR A 210 -12.28 -18.04 8.42
N ALA A 211 -12.72 -19.28 8.49
CA ALA A 211 -14.09 -19.61 8.73
C ALA A 211 -14.14 -20.88 9.57
N GLY A 212 -15.17 -21.04 10.39
CA GLY A 212 -15.46 -22.24 11.17
C GLY A 212 -16.92 -22.62 10.98
N GLU A 213 -17.29 -23.84 11.40
CA GLU A 213 -18.68 -24.31 11.32
C GLU A 213 -19.64 -23.39 12.09
N ASP A 214 -19.19 -22.82 13.21
CA ASP A 214 -19.97 -21.96 14.10
C ASP A 214 -19.45 -20.52 14.21
N ALA A 215 -18.49 -20.11 13.37
CA ALA A 215 -17.89 -18.77 13.40
C ALA A 215 -18.09 -18.04 12.07
N PRO A 216 -18.35 -16.73 12.08
CA PRO A 216 -18.44 -15.95 10.86
C PRO A 216 -17.10 -15.97 10.11
N ALA A 217 -17.18 -15.99 8.78
CA ALA A 217 -16.02 -15.87 7.93
C ALA A 217 -15.38 -14.47 8.11
N GLN A 218 -14.06 -14.44 8.21
CA GLN A 218 -13.28 -13.21 8.29
C GLN A 218 -12.27 -13.19 7.15
N SER A 219 -12.16 -12.05 6.47
CA SER A 219 -11.10 -11.78 5.51
C SER A 219 -9.90 -11.17 6.22
N LEU A 220 -8.73 -11.73 5.97
CA LEU A 220 -7.44 -11.25 6.46
C LEU A 220 -6.49 -11.06 5.28
N HIS A 221 -5.48 -10.22 5.45
CA HIS A 221 -4.47 -10.01 4.42
C HIS A 221 -3.06 -10.25 4.96
N MET A 222 -2.19 -10.72 4.08
CA MET A 222 -0.77 -10.88 4.35
C MET A 222 0.05 -10.76 3.07
N ARG A 223 1.38 -10.61 3.21
CA ARG A 223 2.26 -10.62 2.03
C ARG A 223 2.25 -11.98 1.35
N ARG A 224 2.27 -11.98 0.03
CA ARG A 224 2.41 -13.19 -0.80
C ARG A 224 3.67 -13.94 -0.42
N GLY A 225 3.64 -15.27 -0.52
CA GLY A 225 4.78 -16.12 -0.19
C GLY A 225 4.95 -16.47 1.30
N LEU A 226 4.10 -15.90 2.17
CA LEU A 226 4.09 -16.29 3.58
C LEU A 226 3.33 -17.60 3.80
N SER A 227 3.73 -18.34 4.87
CA SER A 227 3.21 -19.68 5.14
C SER A 227 1.97 -19.67 6.05
N ALA A 228 1.31 -20.84 6.17
CA ALA A 228 0.20 -21.09 7.08
C ALA A 228 0.53 -20.75 8.55
N TRP A 229 1.77 -20.88 8.96
CA TRP A 229 2.23 -20.45 10.28
C TRP A 229 2.14 -18.92 10.46
N HIS A 230 2.46 -18.14 9.40
CA HIS A 230 2.31 -16.69 9.42
C HIS A 230 0.84 -16.30 9.40
N ALA A 231 0.01 -17.00 8.61
CA ALA A 231 -1.43 -16.82 8.59
C ALA A 231 -2.05 -17.04 9.98
N ALA A 232 -1.62 -18.09 10.69
CA ALA A 232 -2.06 -18.34 12.07
C ALA A 232 -1.73 -17.15 13.00
N GLY A 233 -0.57 -16.52 12.82
CA GLY A 233 -0.17 -15.33 13.57
C GLY A 233 -1.01 -14.09 13.27
N LYS A 234 -1.56 -13.99 12.07
CA LYS A 234 -2.51 -12.93 11.70
C LYS A 234 -3.87 -13.11 12.37
N VAL A 235 -4.28 -14.35 12.63
CA VAL A 235 -5.52 -14.65 13.36
C VAL A 235 -5.31 -14.42 14.86
N HIS A 236 -4.32 -15.09 15.46
CA HIS A 236 -3.96 -14.91 16.87
C HIS A 236 -2.56 -15.46 17.15
N THR A 237 -1.82 -14.81 18.07
CA THR A 237 -0.45 -15.20 18.45
C THR A 237 -0.39 -16.60 19.07
N ASP A 238 -1.41 -17.02 19.82
CA ASP A 238 -1.45 -18.34 20.43
C ASP A 238 -1.67 -19.43 19.39
N MET A 239 -2.46 -19.17 18.33
CA MET A 239 -2.59 -20.10 17.21
C MET A 239 -1.27 -20.28 16.47
N GLN A 240 -0.49 -19.21 16.33
CA GLN A 240 0.85 -19.29 15.77
C GLN A 240 1.82 -20.12 16.63
N ARG A 241 1.80 -19.92 17.95
CA ARG A 241 2.68 -20.65 18.89
C ARG A 241 2.34 -22.11 18.95
N GLY A 242 1.04 -22.43 19.06
CA GLY A 242 0.53 -23.80 19.16
C GLY A 242 0.25 -24.46 17.80
N PHE A 243 0.70 -23.92 16.68
CA PHE A 243 0.38 -24.40 15.34
C PHE A 243 0.73 -25.87 15.16
N ALA A 244 -0.26 -26.68 14.86
CA ALA A 244 -0.10 -28.10 14.55
C ALA A 244 -0.23 -28.34 13.04
N ARG A 245 -1.31 -27.89 12.43
CA ARG A 245 -1.62 -28.01 10.99
C ARG A 245 -2.71 -27.04 10.60
N ALA A 246 -2.97 -26.89 9.30
CA ALA A 246 -4.08 -26.13 8.76
C ALA A 246 -4.94 -27.00 7.83
N GLU A 247 -6.26 -26.88 7.92
CA GLU A 247 -7.17 -27.31 6.85
C GLU A 247 -7.32 -26.17 5.87
N VAL A 248 -7.10 -26.42 4.59
CA VAL A 248 -7.07 -25.40 3.53
C VAL A 248 -7.93 -25.82 2.35
N ILE A 249 -8.72 -24.88 1.83
CA ILE A 249 -9.53 -25.02 0.61
C ILE A 249 -9.66 -23.66 -0.06
N GLY A 250 -9.74 -23.59 -1.39
CA GLY A 250 -10.09 -22.36 -2.09
C GLY A 250 -11.52 -21.91 -1.77
N TRP A 251 -11.74 -20.59 -1.65
CA TRP A 251 -13.07 -20.10 -1.28
C TRP A 251 -14.15 -20.47 -2.30
N GLU A 252 -13.86 -20.43 -3.61
CA GLU A 252 -14.78 -20.84 -4.66
C GLU A 252 -15.16 -22.33 -4.51
N GLU A 253 -14.14 -23.17 -4.31
CA GLU A 253 -14.33 -24.60 -4.13
C GLU A 253 -15.16 -24.95 -2.87
N LEU A 254 -14.99 -24.15 -1.79
CA LEU A 254 -15.79 -24.31 -0.57
C LEU A 254 -17.25 -23.92 -0.81
N VAL A 255 -17.50 -22.83 -1.55
CA VAL A 255 -18.86 -22.38 -1.92
C VAL A 255 -19.52 -23.40 -2.85
N ASP A 256 -18.83 -23.89 -3.88
CA ASP A 256 -19.34 -24.90 -4.80
C ASP A 256 -19.62 -26.25 -4.12
N ALA A 257 -18.86 -26.57 -3.08
CA ALA A 257 -19.11 -27.76 -2.28
C ALA A 257 -20.39 -27.63 -1.44
N GLY A 258 -20.81 -26.41 -1.10
CA GLY A 258 -21.92 -26.13 -0.19
C GLY A 258 -21.53 -26.14 1.29
N GLY A 259 -20.24 -26.04 1.59
CA GLY A 259 -19.70 -25.92 2.94
C GLY A 259 -18.70 -27.00 3.34
N TYR A 260 -18.18 -26.91 4.57
CA TYR A 260 -17.08 -27.74 5.06
C TYR A 260 -17.37 -29.25 5.10
N ILE A 261 -18.58 -29.65 5.48
CA ILE A 261 -18.97 -31.07 5.58
C ILE A 261 -18.89 -31.69 4.19
N ALA A 262 -19.52 -31.07 3.21
CA ALA A 262 -19.52 -31.58 1.84
C ALA A 262 -18.14 -31.52 1.19
N ALA A 263 -17.33 -30.48 1.46
CA ALA A 263 -15.95 -30.39 1.00
C ALA A 263 -15.07 -31.53 1.57
N ARG A 264 -15.26 -31.88 2.84
CA ARG A 264 -14.57 -33.01 3.48
C ARG A 264 -14.99 -34.34 2.87
N GLU A 265 -16.27 -34.56 2.60
CA GLU A 265 -16.78 -35.76 1.95
C GLU A 265 -16.26 -35.90 0.50
N ARG A 266 -16.10 -34.79 -0.21
CA ARG A 266 -15.52 -34.75 -1.56
C ARG A 266 -13.98 -34.90 -1.57
N GLY A 267 -13.35 -34.80 -0.41
CA GLY A 267 -11.88 -34.89 -0.28
C GLY A 267 -11.14 -33.66 -0.81
N THR A 268 -11.81 -32.51 -0.95
CA THR A 268 -11.23 -31.25 -1.45
C THR A 268 -10.55 -30.45 -0.33
N LEU A 269 -10.89 -30.71 0.92
CA LEU A 269 -10.26 -30.08 2.08
C LEU A 269 -8.86 -30.67 2.32
N ARG A 270 -7.83 -29.89 2.04
CA ARG A 270 -6.42 -30.29 2.17
C ARG A 270 -5.95 -30.10 3.61
N LEU A 271 -5.07 -30.98 4.05
CA LEU A 271 -4.41 -30.88 5.35
C LEU A 271 -2.96 -30.50 5.16
N GLU A 272 -2.62 -29.26 5.53
CA GLU A 272 -1.34 -28.64 5.24
C GLU A 272 -0.49 -28.43 6.49
N GLY A 273 0.82 -28.46 6.29
CA GLY A 273 1.81 -28.22 7.33
C GLY A 273 2.14 -26.74 7.52
N ARG A 274 3.06 -26.49 8.46
CA ARG A 274 3.53 -25.16 8.85
C ARG A 274 4.04 -24.31 7.69
N ASP A 275 4.73 -24.95 6.73
CA ASP A 275 5.45 -24.28 5.65
C ASP A 275 4.62 -24.16 4.36
N TYR A 276 3.35 -24.57 4.38
CA TYR A 276 2.45 -24.38 3.26
C TYR A 276 2.34 -22.89 2.91
N VAL A 277 2.67 -22.52 1.68
CA VAL A 277 2.54 -21.14 1.17
C VAL A 277 1.08 -20.88 0.84
N VAL A 278 0.47 -19.96 1.60
CA VAL A 278 -0.94 -19.61 1.44
C VAL A 278 -1.16 -18.91 0.11
N ALA A 279 -2.16 -19.38 -0.63
CA ALA A 279 -2.60 -18.78 -1.88
C ALA A 279 -3.65 -17.69 -1.63
N ASP A 280 -3.78 -16.77 -2.63
CA ASP A 280 -4.86 -15.79 -2.62
C ASP A 280 -6.21 -16.50 -2.73
N GLY A 281 -7.15 -16.15 -1.84
CA GLY A 281 -8.46 -16.79 -1.77
C GLY A 281 -8.52 -18.10 -0.96
N ASP A 282 -7.43 -18.56 -0.34
CA ASP A 282 -7.48 -19.72 0.55
C ASP A 282 -8.38 -19.46 1.77
N VAL A 283 -9.20 -20.43 2.10
CA VAL A 283 -9.91 -20.51 3.40
C VAL A 283 -9.11 -21.43 4.30
N VAL A 284 -8.60 -20.87 5.41
CA VAL A 284 -7.62 -21.52 6.28
C VAL A 284 -8.19 -21.71 7.68
N THR A 285 -8.38 -22.95 8.10
CA THR A 285 -8.78 -23.30 9.48
C THR A 285 -7.58 -23.84 10.25
N ILE A 286 -7.12 -23.10 11.24
CA ILE A 286 -5.94 -23.44 12.03
C ILE A 286 -6.26 -24.47 13.11
N LYS A 287 -5.56 -25.59 13.13
CA LYS A 287 -5.56 -26.58 14.22
C LYS A 287 -4.33 -26.33 15.09
N PHE A 288 -4.56 -26.02 16.33
CA PHE A 288 -3.48 -25.69 17.28
C PHE A 288 -3.72 -26.35 18.64
N SER A 289 -2.63 -26.56 19.38
CA SER A 289 -2.67 -26.96 20.79
C SER A 289 -2.46 -25.73 21.66
N ALA A 290 -3.33 -25.56 22.66
CA ALA A 290 -3.21 -24.48 23.64
C ALA A 290 -2.00 -24.66 24.56
#